data_810b29964b0cbf44219d266fbcbdf80a
#
_entry.id   810b29964b0cbf44219d266fbcbdf80a
#
_cell.length_a   1.000
_cell.length_b   1.000
_cell.length_c   1.000
_cell.angle_alpha   90.00
_cell.angle_beta   90.00
_cell.angle_gamma   90.00
#
_symmetry.space_group_name_H-M   'P 1'
#
loop_
_entity.id
_entity.type
_entity.pdbx_description
1 polymer ?
#
loop_
_entity_poly.entity_id
_entity_poly.type
_entity_poly.pdbx_seq_one_letter_code
_entity_poly.pdbx_strand_id
1 'polypeptide(L)'
;MIYRIVIFIIIIFAFSFKNVLANCNFKQFKHLNELKNPSSLKSINIDINKKRKFYKNFARIIVSKSKNIPPKLKKNFKAKVTINYNFGKCTYKASVRQLGDWKDHIKVVNGQPLRSLKVNLKEGNVFNAIKFKLFIPETRENYNEILGSVILRRYGFLVPETFETNLILNGANAKMIFQEDTTKEFLERNYKREGPIFEGDESLLWSQNNRENFELENLSLSRLTNYKWFLRGQNSEYIVLKAFDKLQKSYLLYANNFPKSKLLISPNSKKDKLFKDYYFILTAMNGWHALRP
;
A
#
# COMPACT_ATOMS: atom_id res chain seq x y z
N MET A 1 -28.44 -39.09 -27.88
CA MET A 1 -27.41 -38.07 -28.16
C MET A 1 -27.42 -36.92 -27.14
N ILE A 2 -28.57 -36.36 -26.82
CA ILE A 2 -28.76 -35.25 -25.88
C ILE A 2 -28.23 -35.56 -24.47
N TYR A 3 -28.47 -36.75 -23.92
CA TYR A 3 -27.99 -37.15 -22.59
C TYR A 3 -26.46 -37.16 -22.44
N ARG A 4 -25.73 -37.52 -23.51
CA ARG A 4 -24.25 -37.50 -23.50
C ARG A 4 -23.68 -36.07 -23.50
N ILE A 5 -24.36 -35.14 -24.16
CA ILE A 5 -23.99 -33.72 -24.23
C ILE A 5 -24.23 -33.06 -22.87
N VAL A 6 -25.34 -33.34 -22.19
CA VAL A 6 -25.64 -32.79 -20.86
C VAL A 6 -24.63 -33.28 -19.80
N ILE A 7 -24.27 -34.57 -19.83
CA ILE A 7 -23.24 -35.13 -18.91
C ILE A 7 -21.87 -34.48 -19.17
N PHE A 8 -21.50 -34.22 -20.43
CA PHE A 8 -20.25 -33.58 -20.79
C PHE A 8 -20.20 -32.12 -20.30
N ILE A 9 -21.30 -31.37 -20.41
CA ILE A 9 -21.44 -30.00 -19.91
C ILE A 9 -21.34 -29.96 -18.38
N ILE A 10 -21.96 -30.89 -17.66
CA ILE A 10 -21.92 -31.00 -16.20
C ILE A 10 -20.47 -31.33 -15.74
N ILE A 11 -19.76 -32.19 -16.46
CA ILE A 11 -18.37 -32.53 -16.14
C ILE A 11 -17.44 -31.32 -16.39
N ILE A 12 -17.63 -30.56 -17.47
CA ILE A 12 -16.86 -29.34 -17.74
C ILE A 12 -17.12 -28.28 -16.68
N PHE A 13 -18.37 -28.10 -16.22
CA PHE A 13 -18.71 -27.19 -15.15
C PHE A 13 -18.11 -27.61 -13.80
N ALA A 14 -18.10 -28.90 -13.49
CA ALA A 14 -17.50 -29.42 -12.26
C ALA A 14 -15.96 -29.26 -12.24
N PHE A 15 -15.28 -29.32 -13.40
CA PHE A 15 -13.84 -29.08 -13.51
C PHE A 15 -13.46 -27.61 -13.45
N SER A 16 -14.37 -26.68 -13.83
CA SER A 16 -14.10 -25.24 -13.81
C SER A 16 -14.09 -24.63 -12.43
N PHE A 17 -14.67 -25.28 -11.42
CA PHE A 17 -14.74 -24.76 -10.04
C PHE A 17 -13.52 -25.11 -9.15
N LYS A 18 -12.54 -25.86 -9.64
CA LYS A 18 -11.36 -26.24 -8.82
C LYS A 18 -10.29 -25.17 -8.64
N ASN A 19 -10.40 -23.99 -9.26
CA ASN A 19 -9.31 -23.01 -9.30
C ASN A 19 -9.55 -21.68 -8.57
N VAL A 20 -10.62 -21.53 -7.78
CA VAL A 20 -10.97 -20.23 -7.16
C VAL A 20 -10.77 -20.18 -5.64
N LEU A 21 -10.59 -21.30 -4.98
CA LEU A 21 -10.24 -21.27 -3.57
C LEU A 21 -8.71 -21.15 -3.44
N ALA A 22 -8.24 -19.98 -3.02
CA ALA A 22 -6.91 -19.84 -2.43
C ALA A 22 -6.62 -21.06 -1.55
N ASN A 23 -5.39 -21.57 -1.54
CA ASN A 23 -4.98 -22.70 -0.69
C ASN A 23 -5.12 -22.32 0.79
N CYS A 24 -6.37 -22.17 1.24
CA CYS A 24 -6.71 -21.91 2.63
C CYS A 24 -7.11 -23.21 3.31
N ASN A 25 -6.47 -23.50 4.44
CA ASN A 25 -6.81 -24.61 5.32
C ASN A 25 -7.36 -24.03 6.63
N PHE A 26 -8.69 -24.03 6.76
CA PHE A 26 -9.40 -23.60 7.96
C PHE A 26 -10.01 -24.79 8.65
N LYS A 27 -9.92 -24.80 9.97
CA LYS A 27 -10.52 -25.86 10.79
C LYS A 27 -12.06 -25.90 10.68
N GLN A 28 -12.71 -24.74 10.42
CA GLN A 28 -14.16 -24.62 10.24
C GLN A 28 -14.48 -23.40 9.37
N PHE A 29 -15.52 -23.47 8.53
CA PHE A 29 -16.04 -22.33 7.74
C PHE A 29 -16.63 -21.19 8.59
N LYS A 30 -16.92 -21.46 9.88
CA LYS A 30 -17.46 -20.48 10.84
C LYS A 30 -16.59 -19.22 11.01
N HIS A 31 -15.30 -19.30 10.66
CA HIS A 31 -14.33 -18.24 10.87
C HIS A 31 -14.16 -17.25 9.68
N LEU A 32 -15.00 -17.33 8.66
CA LEU A 32 -14.88 -16.43 7.49
C LEU A 32 -15.00 -14.94 7.86
N ASN A 33 -15.84 -14.62 8.86
CA ASN A 33 -15.98 -13.24 9.35
C ASN A 33 -14.72 -12.76 10.11
N GLU A 34 -13.98 -13.66 10.71
CA GLU A 34 -12.74 -13.34 11.43
C GLU A 34 -11.59 -13.00 10.48
N LEU A 35 -11.67 -13.38 9.19
CA LEU A 35 -10.69 -13.01 8.16
C LEU A 35 -10.58 -11.49 7.96
N LYS A 36 -11.58 -10.73 8.37
CA LYS A 36 -11.61 -9.26 8.28
C LYS A 36 -11.06 -8.59 9.53
N ASN A 37 -10.81 -9.35 10.59
CA ASN A 37 -10.33 -8.81 11.86
C ASN A 37 -8.79 -8.94 11.97
N PRO A 38 -8.03 -7.84 12.01
CA PRO A 38 -6.58 -7.87 12.19
C PRO A 38 -6.10 -8.66 13.41
N SER A 39 -6.87 -8.71 14.50
CA SER A 39 -6.52 -9.47 15.71
C SER A 39 -6.49 -10.98 15.50
N SER A 40 -7.10 -11.48 14.43
CA SER A 40 -7.03 -12.90 14.06
C SER A 40 -5.69 -13.32 13.45
N LEU A 41 -4.89 -12.35 12.98
CA LEU A 41 -3.61 -12.59 12.33
C LEU A 41 -2.51 -12.89 13.35
N LYS A 42 -1.86 -14.04 13.20
CA LYS A 42 -0.68 -14.41 13.99
C LYS A 42 0.62 -13.96 13.36
N SER A 43 0.77 -14.23 12.06
CA SER A 43 1.98 -13.89 11.32
C SER A 43 1.77 -13.92 9.81
N ILE A 44 2.68 -13.25 9.11
CA ILE A 44 2.81 -13.28 7.65
C ILE A 44 4.16 -13.94 7.34
N ASN A 45 4.15 -15.11 6.69
CA ASN A 45 5.37 -15.77 6.24
C ASN A 45 5.60 -15.49 4.76
N ILE A 46 6.79 -15.03 4.42
CA ILE A 46 7.20 -14.74 3.03
C ILE A 46 8.42 -15.58 2.68
N ASP A 47 8.23 -16.53 1.77
CA ASP A 47 9.29 -17.35 1.22
C ASP A 47 9.63 -16.90 -0.21
N ILE A 48 10.80 -16.34 -0.38
CA ILE A 48 11.29 -15.87 -1.69
C ILE A 48 11.85 -17.06 -2.49
N ASN A 49 11.31 -17.29 -3.70
CA ASN A 49 11.71 -18.44 -4.52
C ASN A 49 13.21 -18.43 -4.87
N LYS A 50 13.78 -17.25 -5.15
CA LYS A 50 15.20 -17.09 -5.52
C LYS A 50 15.97 -16.37 -4.42
N LYS A 51 16.07 -16.99 -3.22
CA LYS A 51 16.70 -16.43 -2.00
C LYS A 51 18.09 -15.85 -2.28
N ARG A 52 18.98 -16.59 -2.96
CA ARG A 52 20.34 -16.10 -3.28
C ARG A 52 20.34 -14.79 -4.09
N LYS A 53 19.44 -14.66 -5.09
CA LYS A 53 19.30 -13.42 -5.86
C LYS A 53 18.75 -12.28 -5.02
N PHE A 54 17.84 -12.57 -4.11
CA PHE A 54 17.26 -11.60 -3.19
C PHE A 54 18.32 -11.05 -2.22
N TYR A 55 19.13 -11.92 -1.60
CA TYR A 55 20.24 -11.50 -0.72
C TYR A 55 21.36 -10.78 -1.47
N LYS A 56 21.72 -11.22 -2.68
CA LYS A 56 22.67 -10.49 -3.54
C LYS A 56 22.15 -9.08 -3.90
N ASN A 57 20.84 -8.93 -4.12
CA ASN A 57 20.24 -7.62 -4.34
C ASN A 57 20.31 -6.75 -3.08
N PHE A 58 20.05 -7.32 -1.90
CA PHE A 58 20.19 -6.64 -0.61
C PHE A 58 21.64 -6.12 -0.42
N ALA A 59 22.64 -6.98 -0.58
CA ALA A 59 24.04 -6.58 -0.46
C ALA A 59 24.40 -5.42 -1.42
N ARG A 60 23.91 -5.47 -2.66
CA ARG A 60 24.14 -4.38 -3.64
C ARG A 60 23.53 -3.05 -3.21
N ILE A 61 22.40 -3.07 -2.50
CA ILE A 61 21.80 -1.85 -1.96
C ILE A 61 22.68 -1.30 -0.82
N ILE A 62 23.12 -2.17 0.09
CA ILE A 62 23.98 -1.77 1.22
C ILE A 62 25.28 -1.09 0.73
N VAL A 63 25.98 -1.75 -0.21
CA VAL A 63 27.28 -1.25 -0.71
C VAL A 63 27.16 -0.12 -1.74
N SER A 64 25.96 0.25 -2.17
CA SER A 64 25.80 1.39 -3.08
C SER A 64 26.22 2.69 -2.38
N LYS A 65 26.94 3.57 -3.09
CA LYS A 65 27.39 4.86 -2.54
C LYS A 65 26.24 5.84 -2.25
N SER A 66 25.08 5.65 -2.89
CA SER A 66 23.90 6.50 -2.71
C SER A 66 23.31 6.33 -1.30
N LYS A 67 22.88 7.42 -0.66
CA LYS A 67 22.05 7.39 0.55
C LYS A 67 20.67 6.78 0.26
N ASN A 68 20.17 6.96 -0.97
CA ASN A 68 18.89 6.43 -1.42
C ASN A 68 19.04 5.03 -2.00
N ILE A 69 17.96 4.26 -1.97
CA ILE A 69 17.88 2.95 -2.62
C ILE A 69 17.73 3.16 -4.14
N PRO A 70 18.73 2.80 -4.95
CA PRO A 70 18.67 3.02 -6.39
C PRO A 70 17.42 2.36 -7.02
N PRO A 71 16.63 3.05 -7.86
CA PRO A 71 15.41 2.50 -8.45
C PRO A 71 15.63 1.17 -9.19
N LYS A 72 16.78 1.02 -9.88
CA LYS A 72 17.19 -0.22 -10.57
C LYS A 72 17.36 -1.42 -9.63
N LEU A 73 17.51 -1.20 -8.32
CA LEU A 73 17.64 -2.25 -7.30
C LEU A 73 16.30 -2.58 -6.62
N LYS A 74 15.25 -1.81 -6.84
CA LYS A 74 13.88 -2.11 -6.36
C LYS A 74 13.21 -3.18 -7.23
N LYS A 75 13.84 -4.35 -7.36
CA LYS A 75 13.40 -5.47 -8.21
C LYS A 75 12.27 -6.26 -7.59
N ASN A 76 11.41 -6.82 -8.46
CA ASN A 76 10.38 -7.77 -8.07
C ASN A 76 10.94 -9.19 -7.95
N PHE A 77 10.54 -9.90 -6.91
CA PHE A 77 10.86 -11.30 -6.65
C PHE A 77 9.57 -12.10 -6.51
N LYS A 78 9.49 -13.26 -7.16
CA LYS A 78 8.40 -14.21 -6.95
C LYS A 78 8.54 -14.81 -5.54
N ALA A 79 7.42 -14.89 -4.83
CA ALA A 79 7.37 -15.41 -3.47
C ALA A 79 6.10 -16.22 -3.24
N LYS A 80 6.15 -17.07 -2.23
CA LYS A 80 5.02 -17.70 -1.57
C LYS A 80 4.74 -16.92 -0.28
N VAL A 81 3.50 -16.45 -0.11
CA VAL A 81 3.07 -15.73 1.08
C VAL A 81 2.06 -16.60 1.81
N THR A 82 2.35 -16.94 3.06
CA THR A 82 1.44 -17.69 3.93
C THR A 82 0.98 -16.77 5.04
N ILE A 83 -0.32 -16.59 5.14
CA ILE A 83 -0.98 -15.82 6.20
C ILE A 83 -1.45 -16.82 7.24
N ASN A 84 -0.92 -16.71 8.44
CA ASN A 84 -1.30 -17.56 9.57
C ASN A 84 -2.30 -16.81 10.44
N TYR A 85 -3.50 -17.36 10.56
CA TYR A 85 -4.57 -16.89 11.44
C TYR A 85 -4.68 -17.78 12.68
N ASN A 86 -5.42 -17.33 13.68
CA ASN A 86 -5.72 -18.13 14.89
C ASN A 86 -6.43 -19.45 14.56
N PHE A 87 -7.20 -19.49 13.50
CA PHE A 87 -8.08 -20.60 13.10
C PHE A 87 -7.60 -21.36 11.85
N GLY A 88 -6.47 -20.98 11.26
CA GLY A 88 -5.95 -21.65 10.07
C GLY A 88 -4.94 -20.82 9.30
N LYS A 89 -4.67 -21.21 8.07
CA LYS A 89 -3.71 -20.52 7.20
C LYS A 89 -4.18 -20.43 5.76
N CYS A 90 -3.81 -19.37 5.07
CA CYS A 90 -3.97 -19.20 3.63
C CYS A 90 -2.62 -19.01 2.97
N THR A 91 -2.43 -19.60 1.82
CA THR A 91 -1.18 -19.49 1.06
C THR A 91 -1.44 -18.94 -0.33
N TYR A 92 -0.66 -17.93 -0.72
CA TYR A 92 -0.82 -17.19 -1.96
C TYR A 92 0.49 -17.10 -2.73
N LYS A 93 0.41 -17.10 -4.05
CA LYS A 93 1.51 -16.65 -4.91
C LYS A 93 1.58 -15.12 -4.87
N ALA A 94 2.78 -14.58 -4.80
CA ALA A 94 2.99 -13.14 -4.71
C ALA A 94 4.20 -12.67 -5.49
N SER A 95 4.24 -11.35 -5.71
CA SER A 95 5.43 -10.61 -6.10
C SER A 95 5.80 -9.67 -4.96
N VAL A 96 7.05 -9.70 -4.56
CA VAL A 96 7.59 -8.91 -3.45
C VAL A 96 8.74 -8.05 -3.94
N ARG A 97 8.77 -6.78 -3.55
CA ARG A 97 9.88 -5.88 -3.87
C ARG A 97 10.27 -5.02 -2.67
N GLN A 98 11.49 -4.48 -2.71
CA GLN A 98 11.95 -3.45 -1.79
C GLN A 98 11.01 -2.24 -1.83
N LEU A 99 10.64 -1.74 -0.65
CA LEU A 99 9.90 -0.50 -0.42
C LEU A 99 10.82 0.53 0.26
N GLY A 100 10.44 1.80 0.17
CA GLY A 100 11.18 2.94 0.71
C GLY A 100 12.20 3.50 -0.29
N ASP A 101 12.55 4.75 -0.08
CA ASP A 101 13.50 5.47 -0.92
C ASP A 101 14.86 5.61 -0.23
N TRP A 102 14.90 5.60 1.09
CA TRP A 102 16.08 5.67 1.91
C TRP A 102 16.56 4.31 2.41
N LYS A 103 17.83 4.23 2.79
CA LYS A 103 18.43 3.00 3.32
C LYS A 103 18.00 2.65 4.75
N ASP A 104 17.33 3.52 5.48
CA ASP A 104 16.66 3.23 6.75
C ASP A 104 15.60 2.10 6.61
N HIS A 105 15.02 1.96 5.41
CA HIS A 105 14.17 0.83 5.06
C HIS A 105 14.90 -0.51 4.92
N ILE A 106 16.18 -0.57 5.31
CA ILE A 106 17.02 -1.76 5.24
C ILE A 106 17.89 -1.82 6.48
N LYS A 107 17.83 -2.94 7.20
CA LYS A 107 18.69 -3.18 8.35
C LYS A 107 19.06 -4.65 8.51
N VAL A 108 20.00 -4.94 9.34
CA VAL A 108 20.35 -6.31 9.77
C VAL A 108 19.87 -6.47 11.20
N VAL A 109 19.07 -7.49 11.45
CA VAL A 109 18.55 -7.82 12.78
C VAL A 109 18.97 -9.26 13.08
N ASN A 110 19.71 -9.48 14.16
CA ASN A 110 20.22 -10.80 14.54
C ASN A 110 20.94 -11.53 13.39
N GLY A 111 21.79 -10.82 12.65
CA GLY A 111 22.51 -11.36 11.49
C GLY A 111 21.67 -11.59 10.23
N GLN A 112 20.39 -11.30 10.27
CA GLN A 112 19.47 -11.51 9.14
C GLN A 112 19.07 -10.18 8.47
N PRO A 113 19.04 -10.14 7.14
CA PRO A 113 18.63 -8.95 6.41
C PRO A 113 17.12 -8.72 6.51
N LEU A 114 16.74 -7.59 7.08
CA LEU A 114 15.39 -7.10 7.16
C LEU A 114 15.21 -5.89 6.25
N ARG A 115 14.05 -5.79 5.62
CA ARG A 115 13.72 -4.66 4.76
C ARG A 115 12.22 -4.38 4.71
N SER A 116 11.86 -3.13 4.50
CA SER A 116 10.49 -2.78 4.16
C SER A 116 10.13 -3.35 2.79
N LEU A 117 8.94 -3.93 2.67
CA LEU A 117 8.51 -4.71 1.50
C LEU A 117 7.16 -4.22 0.97
N LYS A 118 7.03 -4.15 -0.35
CA LYS A 118 5.73 -4.08 -1.03
C LYS A 118 5.38 -5.47 -1.54
N VAL A 119 4.22 -5.96 -1.11
CA VAL A 119 3.69 -7.28 -1.47
C VAL A 119 2.50 -7.10 -2.41
N ASN A 120 2.48 -7.87 -3.50
CA ASN A 120 1.38 -7.93 -4.44
C ASN A 120 0.96 -9.38 -4.62
N LEU A 121 -0.17 -9.77 -4.05
CA LEU A 121 -0.75 -11.09 -4.20
C LEU A 121 -1.21 -11.29 -5.64
N LYS A 122 -1.03 -12.48 -6.17
CA LYS A 122 -1.47 -12.86 -7.52
C LYS A 122 -2.88 -13.46 -7.50
N GLU A 123 -3.31 -13.90 -6.34
CA GLU A 123 -4.60 -14.53 -6.06
C GLU A 123 -4.99 -14.26 -4.61
N GLY A 124 -6.29 -14.21 -4.32
CA GLY A 124 -6.81 -13.97 -2.97
C GLY A 124 -6.53 -12.57 -2.42
N ASN A 125 -6.76 -12.40 -1.15
CA ASN A 125 -6.57 -11.14 -0.44
C ASN A 125 -6.24 -11.37 1.04
N VAL A 126 -5.77 -10.33 1.70
CA VAL A 126 -5.56 -10.23 3.16
C VAL A 126 -6.28 -8.98 3.63
N PHE A 127 -7.30 -9.12 4.48
CA PHE A 127 -8.17 -8.00 4.92
C PHE A 127 -8.74 -7.19 3.74
N ASN A 128 -9.15 -7.87 2.68
CA ASN A 128 -9.59 -7.32 1.39
C ASN A 128 -8.50 -6.59 0.58
N ALA A 129 -7.26 -6.58 1.05
CA ALA A 129 -6.14 -6.01 0.32
C ALA A 129 -5.45 -7.08 -0.55
N ILE A 130 -5.31 -6.82 -1.86
CA ILE A 130 -4.48 -7.63 -2.77
C ILE A 130 -3.04 -7.11 -2.83
N LYS A 131 -2.83 -5.87 -2.40
CA LYS A 131 -1.53 -5.25 -2.28
C LYS A 131 -1.40 -4.62 -0.90
N PHE A 132 -0.25 -4.82 -0.28
CA PHE A 132 0.06 -4.23 1.00
C PHE A 132 1.55 -3.96 1.16
N LYS A 133 1.87 -3.17 2.15
CA LYS A 133 3.21 -2.77 2.52
C LYS A 133 3.53 -3.35 3.89
N LEU A 134 4.78 -3.74 4.09
CA LEU A 134 5.33 -4.13 5.39
C LEU A 134 6.48 -3.19 5.67
N PHE A 135 6.32 -2.32 6.65
CA PHE A 135 7.33 -1.35 7.02
C PHE A 135 8.10 -1.81 8.24
N ILE A 136 9.39 -1.51 8.26
CA ILE A 136 10.19 -1.51 9.48
C ILE A 136 9.60 -0.43 10.39
N PRO A 137 9.22 -0.72 11.65
CA PRO A 137 8.48 0.22 12.50
C PRO A 137 9.13 1.57 12.65
N GLU A 138 10.44 1.62 12.84
CA GLU A 138 11.20 2.85 13.03
C GLU A 138 11.15 3.80 11.83
N THR A 139 10.89 3.28 10.62
CA THR A 139 10.71 4.11 9.42
C THR A 139 9.34 4.81 9.38
N ARG A 140 8.49 4.54 10.37
CA ARG A 140 7.13 5.07 10.54
C ARG A 140 6.89 5.59 11.95
N GLU A 141 7.95 6.05 12.60
CA GLU A 141 7.90 6.53 13.98
C GLU A 141 7.18 5.53 14.91
N ASN A 142 7.43 4.24 14.67
CA ASN A 142 6.85 3.12 15.41
C ASN A 142 5.31 3.12 15.39
N TYR A 143 4.68 3.40 16.53
CA TYR A 143 3.21 3.34 16.65
C TYR A 143 2.47 4.58 16.14
N ASN A 144 3.15 5.67 15.80
CA ASN A 144 2.51 6.91 15.36
C ASN A 144 1.68 6.70 14.09
N GLU A 145 2.19 5.93 13.12
CA GLU A 145 1.43 5.57 11.90
C GLU A 145 0.13 4.84 12.23
N ILE A 146 0.18 3.89 13.19
CA ILE A 146 -1.00 3.11 13.61
C ILE A 146 -1.99 4.02 14.35
N LEU A 147 -1.50 4.80 15.31
CA LEU A 147 -2.33 5.73 16.09
C LEU A 147 -2.99 6.77 15.19
N GLY A 148 -2.24 7.39 14.28
CA GLY A 148 -2.75 8.34 13.30
C GLY A 148 -3.85 7.73 12.43
N SER A 149 -3.65 6.49 11.97
CA SER A 149 -4.65 5.75 11.19
C SER A 149 -5.94 5.51 11.98
N VAL A 150 -5.86 5.18 13.27
CA VAL A 150 -7.02 4.98 14.13
C VAL A 150 -7.78 6.29 14.35
N ILE A 151 -7.05 7.38 14.64
CA ILE A 151 -7.65 8.70 14.87
C ILE A 151 -8.37 9.18 13.61
N LEU A 152 -7.66 9.20 12.46
CA LEU A 152 -8.24 9.64 11.19
C LEU A 152 -9.50 8.84 10.81
N ARG A 153 -9.49 7.52 11.03
CA ARG A 153 -10.66 6.67 10.79
C ARG A 153 -11.85 7.07 11.66
N ARG A 154 -11.62 7.39 12.94
CA ARG A 154 -12.70 7.87 13.85
C ARG A 154 -13.29 9.20 13.41
N TYR A 155 -12.50 10.06 12.77
CA TYR A 155 -12.98 11.32 12.18
C TYR A 155 -13.63 11.13 10.80
N GLY A 156 -13.76 9.88 10.32
CA GLY A 156 -14.46 9.57 9.06
C GLY A 156 -13.61 9.71 7.80
N PHE A 157 -12.30 9.84 7.93
CA PHE A 157 -11.40 9.81 6.79
C PHE A 157 -11.24 8.40 6.22
N LEU A 158 -10.97 8.30 4.93
CA LEU A 158 -10.59 7.06 4.28
C LEU A 158 -9.14 6.73 4.66
N VAL A 159 -8.97 5.64 5.38
CA VAL A 159 -7.65 5.25 5.92
C VAL A 159 -7.35 3.79 5.58
N PRO A 160 -6.14 3.49 5.06
CA PRO A 160 -5.68 2.12 4.88
C PRO A 160 -5.70 1.33 6.18
N GLU A 161 -5.95 0.02 6.11
CA GLU A 161 -5.73 -0.85 7.26
C GLU A 161 -4.26 -0.81 7.65
N THR A 162 -3.98 -0.43 8.91
CA THR A 162 -2.64 -0.25 9.44
C THR A 162 -2.55 -0.84 10.83
N PHE A 163 -1.66 -1.81 11.05
CA PHE A 163 -1.48 -2.50 12.33
C PHE A 163 -0.11 -3.18 12.41
N GLU A 164 0.34 -3.51 13.63
CA GLU A 164 1.56 -4.31 13.84
C GLU A 164 1.31 -5.79 13.51
N THR A 165 2.29 -6.43 12.89
CA THR A 165 2.25 -7.86 12.60
C THR A 165 3.62 -8.51 12.71
N ASN A 166 3.66 -9.82 12.96
CA ASN A 166 4.88 -10.61 12.90
C ASN A 166 5.13 -11.06 11.46
N LEU A 167 6.31 -10.72 10.93
CA LEU A 167 6.81 -11.18 9.65
C LEU A 167 7.83 -12.31 9.85
N ILE A 168 7.71 -13.35 9.04
CA ILE A 168 8.73 -14.40 8.90
C ILE A 168 9.23 -14.32 7.43
N LEU A 169 10.38 -13.70 7.21
CA LEU A 169 10.96 -13.53 5.88
C LEU A 169 12.08 -14.57 5.66
N ASN A 170 11.85 -15.57 4.81
CA ASN A 170 12.79 -16.66 4.55
C ASN A 170 13.27 -17.39 5.84
N GLY A 171 12.48 -17.39 6.89
CA GLY A 171 12.81 -17.95 8.21
C GLY A 171 13.26 -16.94 9.27
N ALA A 172 13.57 -15.69 8.89
CA ALA A 172 13.91 -14.64 9.84
C ALA A 172 12.66 -13.95 10.38
N ASN A 173 12.56 -13.82 11.70
CA ASN A 173 11.42 -13.20 12.39
C ASN A 173 11.66 -11.70 12.61
N ALA A 174 10.63 -10.90 12.39
CA ALA A 174 10.64 -9.47 12.70
C ALA A 174 9.22 -8.95 12.97
N LYS A 175 9.10 -7.93 13.80
CA LYS A 175 7.89 -7.13 13.90
C LYS A 175 7.87 -6.10 12.78
N MET A 176 6.73 -5.94 12.12
CA MET A 176 6.54 -5.01 11.01
C MET A 176 5.20 -4.30 11.14
N ILE A 177 5.08 -3.13 10.53
CA ILE A 177 3.79 -2.47 10.34
C ILE A 177 3.22 -2.95 9.00
N PHE A 178 2.08 -3.60 9.05
CA PHE A 178 1.24 -3.85 7.88
C PHE A 178 0.50 -2.57 7.51
N GLN A 179 0.50 -2.21 6.23
CA GLN A 179 -0.35 -1.15 5.70
C GLN A 179 -0.93 -1.59 4.35
N GLU A 180 -2.24 -1.53 4.23
CA GLU A 180 -2.93 -1.72 2.95
C GLU A 180 -2.41 -0.72 1.90
N ASP A 181 -2.24 -1.17 0.66
CA ASP A 181 -1.91 -0.24 -0.45
C ASP A 181 -3.20 0.41 -0.97
N THR A 182 -3.15 1.71 -1.27
CA THR A 182 -4.29 2.48 -1.76
C THR A 182 -4.61 2.12 -3.21
N THR A 183 -5.37 1.06 -3.40
CA THR A 183 -5.81 0.53 -4.69
C THR A 183 -7.32 0.63 -4.84
N LYS A 184 -7.87 0.09 -5.93
CA LYS A 184 -9.34 0.06 -6.10
C LYS A 184 -10.04 -0.71 -4.98
N GLU A 185 -9.44 -1.79 -4.50
CA GLU A 185 -9.99 -2.62 -3.41
C GLU A 185 -10.13 -1.82 -2.11
N PHE A 186 -9.21 -0.88 -1.86
CA PHE A 186 -9.32 0.09 -0.78
C PHE A 186 -10.57 0.97 -0.91
N LEU A 187 -10.87 1.47 -2.13
CA LEU A 187 -12.08 2.26 -2.38
C LEU A 187 -13.34 1.40 -2.25
N GLU A 188 -13.35 0.21 -2.84
CA GLU A 188 -14.48 -0.74 -2.80
C GLU A 188 -14.81 -1.14 -1.34
N ARG A 189 -13.81 -1.45 -0.53
CA ARG A 189 -13.98 -1.76 0.90
C ARG A 189 -14.62 -0.61 1.68
N ASN A 190 -14.35 0.62 1.28
CA ASN A 190 -14.92 1.82 1.87
C ASN A 190 -16.21 2.30 1.17
N TYR A 191 -16.85 1.43 0.36
CA TYR A 191 -18.08 1.74 -0.38
C TYR A 191 -17.94 2.96 -1.29
N LYS A 192 -16.75 3.17 -1.87
CA LYS A 192 -16.49 4.23 -2.83
C LYS A 192 -16.37 3.65 -4.24
N ARG A 193 -16.87 4.41 -5.22
CA ARG A 193 -16.65 4.07 -6.63
C ARG A 193 -15.16 4.17 -6.95
N GLU A 194 -14.70 3.34 -7.86
CA GLU A 194 -13.35 3.46 -8.38
C GLU A 194 -13.17 4.83 -9.05
N GLY A 195 -12.08 5.49 -8.74
CA GLY A 195 -11.73 6.82 -9.22
C GLY A 195 -10.22 7.06 -9.10
N PRO A 196 -9.71 8.22 -9.51
CA PRO A 196 -8.29 8.52 -9.40
C PRO A 196 -7.85 8.58 -7.95
N ILE A 197 -6.70 7.98 -7.66
CA ILE A 197 -6.02 8.07 -6.37
C ILE A 197 -4.67 8.72 -6.63
N PHE A 198 -4.45 9.88 -6.03
CA PHE A 198 -3.18 10.59 -6.09
C PHE A 198 -2.41 10.40 -4.80
N GLU A 199 -1.08 10.35 -4.91
CA GLU A 199 -0.16 10.43 -3.78
C GLU A 199 0.94 11.44 -4.10
N GLY A 200 1.53 12.05 -3.10
CA GLY A 200 2.68 12.93 -3.28
C GLY A 200 3.85 12.19 -3.93
N ASP A 201 4.54 12.84 -4.86
CA ASP A 201 5.72 12.29 -5.53
C ASP A 201 6.97 13.06 -5.13
N GLU A 202 7.68 12.54 -4.15
CA GLU A 202 8.95 13.10 -3.67
C GLU A 202 10.17 12.62 -4.49
N SER A 203 9.97 11.87 -5.56
CA SER A 203 11.09 11.27 -6.32
C SER A 203 12.05 12.30 -6.89
N LEU A 204 11.56 13.49 -7.28
CA LEU A 204 12.38 14.59 -7.74
C LEU A 204 13.15 15.27 -6.61
N LEU A 205 12.57 15.39 -5.43
CA LEU A 205 13.22 15.95 -4.24
C LEU A 205 14.52 15.20 -3.94
N TRP A 206 14.45 13.88 -3.98
CA TRP A 206 15.60 13.02 -3.69
C TRP A 206 16.67 13.00 -4.77
N SER A 207 16.31 13.22 -6.03
CA SER A 207 17.26 13.28 -7.13
C SER A 207 18.00 14.61 -7.19
N GLN A 208 17.41 15.68 -6.66
CA GLN A 208 17.95 17.03 -6.70
C GLN A 208 18.68 17.45 -5.43
N ASN A 209 18.48 16.78 -4.30
CA ASN A 209 19.23 17.03 -3.06
C ASN A 209 20.76 16.92 -3.17
N ASN A 210 21.28 16.54 -4.32
CA ASN A 210 22.69 16.56 -4.66
C ASN A 210 23.12 17.84 -5.40
N ARG A 211 22.19 18.77 -5.67
CA ARG A 211 22.46 20.06 -6.28
C ARG A 211 22.24 21.14 -5.22
N GLU A 212 23.30 21.69 -4.71
CA GLU A 212 23.32 22.86 -3.85
C GLU A 212 22.52 23.98 -4.52
N ASN A 213 21.60 24.64 -3.83
CA ASN A 213 20.83 25.83 -4.24
C ASN A 213 19.46 25.64 -4.93
N PHE A 214 18.70 24.62 -4.65
CA PHE A 214 17.32 24.58 -5.09
C PHE A 214 16.34 24.63 -3.91
N GLU A 215 15.50 25.64 -3.82
CA GLU A 215 14.36 25.69 -2.89
C GLU A 215 13.32 24.66 -3.32
N LEU A 216 13.47 23.44 -2.82
CA LEU A 216 12.71 22.25 -3.21
C LEU A 216 11.28 22.22 -2.65
N GLU A 217 10.92 23.16 -1.79
CA GLU A 217 9.61 23.24 -1.15
C GLU A 217 8.45 23.38 -2.15
N ASN A 218 8.75 23.93 -3.33
CA ASN A 218 7.76 24.18 -4.37
C ASN A 218 7.62 23.07 -5.44
N LEU A 219 8.32 21.94 -5.29
CA LEU A 219 8.32 20.85 -6.27
C LEU A 219 7.55 19.60 -5.83
N SER A 220 6.62 19.73 -4.88
CA SER A 220 5.72 18.62 -4.54
C SER A 220 4.82 18.33 -5.71
N LEU A 221 5.10 17.26 -6.42
CA LEU A 221 4.27 16.78 -7.51
C LEU A 221 3.38 15.63 -6.99
N SER A 222 2.18 15.56 -7.52
CA SER A 222 1.29 14.43 -7.27
C SER A 222 1.37 13.46 -8.42
N ARG A 223 1.37 12.16 -8.11
CA ARG A 223 1.31 11.09 -9.11
C ARG A 223 0.04 10.25 -8.95
N LEU A 224 -0.48 9.77 -10.06
CA LEU A 224 -1.61 8.84 -10.07
C LEU A 224 -1.13 7.43 -9.67
N THR A 225 -1.66 6.89 -8.58
CA THR A 225 -1.26 5.55 -8.08
C THR A 225 -1.95 4.42 -8.81
N ASN A 226 -3.18 4.61 -9.22
CA ASN A 226 -3.99 3.60 -9.90
C ASN A 226 -4.07 3.83 -11.42
N TYR A 227 -2.91 4.02 -12.04
CA TYR A 227 -2.76 4.32 -13.47
C TYR A 227 -3.53 3.34 -14.41
N LYS A 228 -3.72 2.10 -14.03
CA LYS A 228 -4.52 1.14 -14.80
C LYS A 228 -5.97 1.57 -14.96
N TRP A 229 -6.51 2.33 -14.01
CA TRP A 229 -7.86 2.86 -14.13
C TRP A 229 -7.94 3.97 -15.19
N PHE A 230 -6.93 4.84 -15.25
CA PHE A 230 -6.80 5.84 -16.30
C PHE A 230 -6.88 5.22 -17.71
N LEU A 231 -6.19 4.10 -17.92
CA LEU A 231 -6.13 3.41 -19.21
C LEU A 231 -7.42 2.66 -19.63
N ARG A 232 -8.50 2.74 -18.86
CA ARG A 232 -9.75 2.01 -19.17
C ARG A 232 -10.59 2.64 -20.28
N GLY A 233 -10.34 3.88 -20.64
CA GLY A 233 -11.02 4.57 -21.72
C GLY A 233 -11.25 6.05 -21.45
N GLN A 234 -11.84 6.74 -22.40
CA GLN A 234 -12.01 8.20 -22.44
C GLN A 234 -12.67 8.79 -21.19
N ASN A 235 -13.69 8.15 -20.63
CA ASN A 235 -14.37 8.63 -19.42
C ASN A 235 -13.44 8.63 -18.19
N SER A 236 -12.65 7.57 -18.00
CA SER A 236 -11.67 7.50 -16.90
C SER A 236 -10.55 8.50 -17.10
N GLU A 237 -10.07 8.67 -18.31
CA GLU A 237 -9.07 9.68 -18.67
C GLU A 237 -9.57 11.09 -18.36
N TYR A 238 -10.75 11.45 -18.82
CA TYR A 238 -11.38 12.75 -18.54
C TYR A 238 -11.50 13.03 -17.03
N ILE A 239 -11.98 12.04 -16.26
CA ILE A 239 -12.13 12.19 -14.80
C ILE A 239 -10.77 12.38 -14.11
N VAL A 240 -9.73 11.65 -14.53
CA VAL A 240 -8.37 11.81 -14.00
C VAL A 240 -7.83 13.20 -14.30
N LEU A 241 -7.91 13.64 -15.56
CA LEU A 241 -7.40 14.95 -15.95
C LEU A 241 -8.11 16.09 -15.22
N LYS A 242 -9.44 15.99 -15.10
CA LYS A 242 -10.23 16.98 -14.34
C LYS A 242 -9.88 16.98 -12.84
N ALA A 243 -9.64 15.82 -12.24
CA ALA A 243 -9.25 15.72 -10.83
C ALA A 243 -7.84 16.25 -10.62
N PHE A 244 -6.91 15.95 -11.52
CA PHE A 244 -5.54 16.45 -11.49
C PHE A 244 -5.46 17.97 -11.65
N ASP A 245 -6.21 18.57 -12.60
CA ASP A 245 -6.33 20.01 -12.76
C ASP A 245 -6.80 20.70 -11.48
N LYS A 246 -7.83 20.16 -10.83
CA LYS A 246 -8.30 20.68 -9.53
C LYS A 246 -7.25 20.58 -8.43
N LEU A 247 -6.54 19.46 -8.35
CA LEU A 247 -5.49 19.25 -7.37
C LEU A 247 -4.33 20.23 -7.58
N GLN A 248 -3.88 20.41 -8.82
CA GLN A 248 -2.84 21.38 -9.14
C GLN A 248 -3.24 22.83 -8.86
N LYS A 249 -4.47 23.22 -9.23
CA LYS A 249 -4.99 24.56 -8.91
C LYS A 249 -5.02 24.81 -7.40
N SER A 250 -5.45 23.85 -6.62
CA SER A 250 -5.46 23.93 -5.15
C SER A 250 -4.05 24.09 -4.60
N TYR A 251 -3.11 23.33 -5.12
CA TYR A 251 -1.70 23.39 -4.72
C TYR A 251 -1.08 24.75 -5.06
N LEU A 252 -1.25 25.24 -6.28
CA LEU A 252 -0.72 26.55 -6.70
C LEU A 252 -1.29 27.71 -5.88
N LEU A 253 -2.57 27.66 -5.53
CA LEU A 253 -3.20 28.64 -4.65
C LEU A 253 -2.59 28.59 -3.24
N TYR A 254 -2.31 27.40 -2.72
CA TYR A 254 -1.64 27.21 -1.43
C TYR A 254 -0.19 27.73 -1.48
N ALA A 255 0.58 27.31 -2.46
CA ALA A 255 2.00 27.67 -2.62
C ALA A 255 2.23 29.19 -2.77
N ASN A 256 1.27 29.90 -3.39
CA ASN A 256 1.32 31.33 -3.57
C ASN A 256 0.64 32.13 -2.44
N ASN A 257 0.35 31.51 -1.30
CA ASN A 257 -0.29 32.14 -0.14
C ASN A 257 -1.60 32.89 -0.47
N PHE A 258 -2.34 32.42 -1.47
CA PHE A 258 -3.64 33.01 -1.80
C PHE A 258 -4.64 32.84 -0.65
N PRO A 259 -5.57 33.82 -0.45
CA PRO A 259 -6.60 33.72 0.56
C PRO A 259 -7.38 32.39 0.46
N LYS A 260 -7.67 31.77 1.59
CA LYS A 260 -8.44 30.50 1.66
C LYS A 260 -9.78 30.54 0.92
N SER A 261 -10.37 31.74 0.74
CA SER A 261 -11.59 31.95 -0.04
C SER A 261 -11.46 31.55 -1.52
N LYS A 262 -10.24 31.49 -2.07
CA LYS A 262 -9.98 31.03 -3.45
C LYS A 262 -9.70 29.55 -3.56
N LEU A 263 -9.53 28.84 -2.41
CA LEU A 263 -9.43 27.38 -2.42
C LEU A 263 -10.79 26.79 -2.84
N LEU A 264 -10.75 25.60 -3.43
CA LEU A 264 -11.95 24.86 -3.88
C LEU A 264 -12.88 24.42 -2.72
N ILE A 265 -12.57 24.82 -1.51
CA ILE A 265 -13.30 24.53 -0.29
C ILE A 265 -13.91 25.83 0.23
N SER A 266 -15.24 25.90 0.25
CA SER A 266 -15.95 27.05 0.81
C SER A 266 -15.64 27.20 2.29
N PRO A 267 -15.26 28.42 2.78
CA PRO A 267 -15.06 28.66 4.20
C PRO A 267 -16.28 28.26 5.03
N ASN A 268 -16.04 27.69 6.23
CA ASN A 268 -17.08 27.23 7.16
C ASN A 268 -17.99 26.09 6.65
N SER A 269 -17.69 25.52 5.49
CA SER A 269 -18.38 24.32 5.01
C SER A 269 -17.96 23.08 5.82
N LYS A 270 -18.76 22.00 5.74
CA LYS A 270 -18.39 20.70 6.31
C LYS A 270 -17.03 20.20 5.80
N LYS A 271 -16.69 20.51 4.54
CA LYS A 271 -15.40 20.17 3.94
C LYS A 271 -14.25 20.97 4.53
N ASP A 272 -14.47 22.27 4.80
CA ASP A 272 -13.47 23.13 5.45
C ASP A 272 -13.16 22.63 6.86
N LYS A 273 -14.18 22.25 7.62
CA LYS A 273 -13.99 21.63 8.93
C LYS A 273 -13.18 20.35 8.84
N LEU A 274 -13.55 19.43 7.95
CA LEU A 274 -12.79 18.18 7.75
C LEU A 274 -11.33 18.45 7.37
N PHE A 275 -11.08 19.45 6.52
CA PHE A 275 -9.70 19.80 6.13
C PHE A 275 -8.90 20.34 7.32
N LYS A 276 -9.52 21.20 8.16
CA LYS A 276 -8.90 21.71 9.39
C LYS A 276 -8.61 20.58 10.39
N ASP A 277 -9.56 19.67 10.58
CA ASP A 277 -9.39 18.50 11.44
C ASP A 277 -8.26 17.60 10.95
N TYR A 278 -8.19 17.34 9.63
CA TYR A 278 -7.11 16.60 8.99
C TYR A 278 -5.75 17.25 9.24
N TYR A 279 -5.65 18.56 8.96
CA TYR A 279 -4.41 19.31 9.15
C TYR A 279 -3.95 19.27 10.62
N PHE A 280 -4.87 19.50 11.55
CA PHE A 280 -4.61 19.47 12.99
C PHE A 280 -4.10 18.09 13.44
N ILE A 281 -4.79 17.02 13.05
CA ILE A 281 -4.42 15.64 13.40
C ILE A 281 -3.02 15.31 12.87
N LEU A 282 -2.74 15.61 11.60
CA LEU A 282 -1.43 15.30 11.02
C LEU A 282 -0.30 16.12 11.66
N THR A 283 -0.55 17.39 11.99
CA THR A 283 0.43 18.23 12.70
C THR A 283 0.72 17.64 14.09
N ALA A 284 -0.33 17.28 14.84
CA ALA A 284 -0.18 16.68 16.16
C ALA A 284 0.56 15.33 16.15
N MET A 285 0.42 14.57 15.07
CA MET A 285 1.05 13.26 14.86
C MET A 285 2.42 13.33 14.15
N ASN A 286 2.99 14.54 13.96
CA ASN A 286 4.20 14.75 13.17
C ASN A 286 4.11 14.21 11.73
N GLY A 287 2.90 14.16 11.18
CA GLY A 287 2.61 13.63 9.84
C GLY A 287 2.82 14.65 8.73
N TRP A 288 3.82 15.53 8.84
CA TRP A 288 4.05 16.68 7.96
C TRP A 288 4.25 16.31 6.49
N HIS A 289 4.80 15.12 6.19
CA HIS A 289 4.88 14.62 4.81
C HIS A 289 3.53 14.46 4.12
N ALA A 290 2.48 14.15 4.88
CA ALA A 290 1.14 14.00 4.36
C ALA A 290 0.35 15.32 4.28
N LEU A 291 0.91 16.42 4.80
CA LEU A 291 0.33 17.77 4.72
C LEU A 291 0.72 18.48 3.42
N ARG A 292 1.74 18.01 2.75
CA ARG A 292 2.18 18.55 1.45
C ARG A 292 1.53 17.71 0.35
N PRO A 293 0.81 18.36 -0.57
CA PRO A 293 0.17 17.67 -1.70
C PRO A 293 1.19 17.04 -2.64
#